data_740aad303033a0d33b5c53bb4068d217
#
_entry.id   740aad303033a0d33b5c53bb4068d217
#
_cell.length_a   1.000
_cell.length_b   1.000
_cell.length_c   1.000
_cell.angle_alpha   90.00
_cell.angle_beta   90.00
_cell.angle_gamma   90.00
#
_symmetry.space_group_name_H-M   'P 1'
#
loop_
_entity.id
_entity.type
_entity.pdbx_description
1 polymer ?
#
loop_
_entity_poly.entity_id
_entity_poly.type
_entity_poly.pdbx_seq_one_letter_code
_entity_poly.pdbx_strand_id
1 'polypeptide(L)'
;MRIPRFYFPDALTLGARVALPKDAAHHAVRVLRMGEGDAVSLFNGDNHAYSARILRIEKQNIVVLIESRVALSCESTLSILLVQGISSGERMDYTLQKAVELGVAAIQPIQAERSVVKLAGERREKRMQHWQNVVTAACEQCGRNKVPEVKPVSGLMDWLGEQGSEGQRILLVPDAEMRLRELAQPVGAVTLAVGPEGGFSDKEQTALLHYGFTSVRLGPRVLRTETAALAALASMQALWGDY
;
A
#
# COMPACT_ATOMS: atom_id res chain seq x y z
N MET A 1 16.35 -18.51 -11.26
CA MET A 1 14.96 -18.47 -10.78
C MET A 1 14.91 -17.48 -9.62
N ARG A 2 13.91 -16.58 -9.54
CA ARG A 2 13.81 -15.61 -8.42
C ARG A 2 13.45 -16.39 -7.16
N ILE A 3 14.15 -16.17 -6.04
CA ILE A 3 13.85 -16.79 -4.74
C ILE A 3 12.50 -16.26 -4.25
N PRO A 4 11.53 -17.14 -3.91
CA PRO A 4 10.24 -16.72 -3.37
C PRO A 4 10.40 -15.95 -2.07
N ARG A 5 9.57 -14.89 -1.91
CA ARG A 5 9.60 -14.01 -0.74
C ARG A 5 8.31 -14.14 0.02
N PHE A 6 8.40 -14.16 1.35
CA PHE A 6 7.24 -14.27 2.24
C PHE A 6 7.36 -13.29 3.40
N TYR A 7 6.26 -12.62 3.70
CA TYR A 7 6.16 -11.80 4.89
C TYR A 7 6.07 -12.67 6.15
N PHE A 8 6.80 -12.29 7.19
CA PHE A 8 6.80 -12.93 8.48
C PHE A 8 6.53 -11.88 9.57
N PRO A 9 5.43 -11.97 10.35
CA PRO A 9 5.00 -10.87 11.22
C PRO A 9 5.87 -10.66 12.45
N ASP A 10 6.61 -11.71 12.88
CA ASP A 10 7.39 -11.68 14.10
C ASP A 10 8.87 -11.37 13.84
N ALA A 11 9.64 -11.17 14.91
CA ALA A 11 11.07 -10.94 14.84
C ALA A 11 11.81 -12.15 14.26
N LEU A 12 12.76 -11.89 13.36
CA LEU A 12 13.62 -12.90 12.73
C LEU A 12 15.03 -12.83 13.30
N THR A 13 15.59 -13.99 13.68
CA THR A 13 16.94 -14.11 14.26
C THR A 13 17.74 -15.14 13.47
N LEU A 14 19.03 -14.85 13.23
CA LEU A 14 19.93 -15.79 12.55
C LEU A 14 20.05 -17.10 13.33
N GLY A 15 20.00 -18.22 12.60
CA GLY A 15 20.03 -19.56 13.16
C GLY A 15 18.70 -20.04 13.74
N ALA A 16 17.69 -19.19 13.82
CA ALA A 16 16.37 -19.59 14.32
C ALA A 16 15.65 -20.50 13.31
N ARG A 17 14.84 -21.40 13.86
CA ARG A 17 13.88 -22.21 13.10
C ARG A 17 12.50 -21.64 13.33
N VAL A 18 11.84 -21.20 12.26
CA VAL A 18 10.53 -20.59 12.34
C VAL A 18 9.54 -21.32 11.43
N ALA A 19 8.28 -21.39 11.87
CA ALA A 19 7.22 -21.93 11.04
C ALA A 19 6.63 -20.80 10.16
N LEU A 20 6.55 -21.01 8.86
CA LEU A 20 5.91 -20.03 7.97
C LEU A 20 4.45 -19.80 8.35
N PRO A 21 3.95 -18.57 8.19
CA PRO A 21 2.51 -18.28 8.28
C PRO A 21 1.72 -19.21 7.35
N LYS A 22 0.48 -19.56 7.75
CA LYS A 22 -0.34 -20.55 7.01
C LYS A 22 -0.49 -20.22 5.54
N ASP A 23 -0.73 -18.95 5.21
CA ASP A 23 -0.92 -18.50 3.82
C ASP A 23 0.38 -18.61 3.02
N ALA A 24 1.51 -18.22 3.61
CA ALA A 24 2.84 -18.39 3.02
C ALA A 24 3.19 -19.87 2.81
N ALA A 25 2.91 -20.73 3.78
CA ALA A 25 3.12 -22.16 3.69
C ALA A 25 2.25 -22.79 2.59
N HIS A 26 0.98 -22.41 2.51
CA HIS A 26 0.07 -22.86 1.45
C HIS A 26 0.59 -22.42 0.07
N HIS A 27 0.98 -21.16 -0.07
CA HIS A 27 1.53 -20.62 -1.33
C HIS A 27 2.82 -21.37 -1.73
N ALA A 28 3.75 -21.57 -0.81
CA ALA A 28 5.00 -22.25 -1.08
C ALA A 28 4.80 -23.69 -1.62
N VAL A 29 3.93 -24.48 -0.97
CA VAL A 29 3.74 -25.89 -1.38
C VAL A 29 2.77 -26.03 -2.55
N ARG A 30 1.60 -25.38 -2.50
CA ARG A 30 0.52 -25.61 -3.47
C ARG A 30 0.69 -24.85 -4.76
N VAL A 31 1.23 -23.63 -4.69
CA VAL A 31 1.39 -22.79 -5.88
C VAL A 31 2.79 -22.91 -6.44
N LEU A 32 3.81 -22.74 -5.61
CA LEU A 32 5.21 -22.75 -6.04
C LEU A 32 5.85 -24.14 -6.07
N ARG A 33 5.18 -25.15 -5.47
CA ARG A 33 5.61 -26.55 -5.42
C ARG A 33 7.02 -26.73 -4.85
N MET A 34 7.33 -25.95 -3.80
CA MET A 34 8.61 -25.99 -3.13
C MET A 34 8.77 -27.26 -2.30
N GLY A 35 10.00 -27.71 -2.16
CA GLY A 35 10.42 -28.88 -1.39
C GLY A 35 11.39 -28.55 -0.26
N GLU A 36 11.73 -29.56 0.53
CA GLU A 36 12.78 -29.47 1.54
C GLU A 36 14.13 -29.18 0.85
N GLY A 37 14.92 -28.29 1.44
CA GLY A 37 16.17 -27.79 0.86
C GLY A 37 16.02 -26.55 -0.01
N ASP A 38 14.81 -26.16 -0.43
CA ASP A 38 14.60 -24.98 -1.26
C ASP A 38 14.84 -23.70 -0.47
N ALA A 39 15.40 -22.70 -1.17
CA ALA A 39 15.67 -21.38 -0.61
C ALA A 39 14.42 -20.49 -0.66
N VAL A 40 14.18 -19.75 0.41
CA VAL A 40 13.16 -18.71 0.54
C VAL A 40 13.78 -17.43 1.10
N SER A 41 13.16 -16.30 0.84
CA SER A 41 13.50 -15.04 1.49
C SER A 41 12.36 -14.61 2.39
N LEU A 42 12.66 -14.22 3.62
CA LEU A 42 11.69 -13.66 4.56
C LEU A 42 11.96 -12.19 4.80
N PHE A 43 10.92 -11.44 5.19
CA PHE A 43 11.04 -10.06 5.64
C PHE A 43 9.93 -9.74 6.64
N ASN A 44 10.18 -8.83 7.58
CA ASN A 44 9.27 -8.50 8.68
C ASN A 44 9.05 -7.00 8.89
N GLY A 45 9.52 -6.16 8.00
CA GLY A 45 9.37 -4.70 8.10
C GLY A 45 10.57 -3.95 8.69
N ASP A 46 11.62 -4.66 9.07
CA ASP A 46 12.83 -4.07 9.68
C ASP A 46 13.91 -3.61 8.69
N ASN A 47 13.56 -3.46 7.41
CA ASN A 47 14.46 -3.13 6.29
C ASN A 47 15.55 -4.17 6.00
N HIS A 48 15.33 -5.43 6.39
CA HIS A 48 16.21 -6.53 6.05
C HIS A 48 15.49 -7.59 5.24
N ALA A 49 16.24 -8.26 4.38
CA ALA A 49 15.87 -9.53 3.79
C ALA A 49 16.63 -10.66 4.50
N TYR A 50 15.90 -11.70 4.86
CA TYR A 50 16.44 -12.88 5.53
C TYR A 50 16.42 -14.06 4.55
N SER A 51 17.59 -14.56 4.19
CA SER A 51 17.68 -15.82 3.44
C SER A 51 17.41 -16.96 4.37
N ALA A 52 16.57 -17.87 3.95
CA ALA A 52 16.20 -19.05 4.72
C ALA A 52 16.09 -20.29 3.81
N ARG A 53 16.15 -21.46 4.42
CA ARG A 53 16.02 -22.75 3.74
C ARG A 53 14.92 -23.57 4.37
N ILE A 54 14.09 -24.19 3.54
CA ILE A 54 13.05 -25.11 4.00
C ILE A 54 13.72 -26.34 4.60
N LEU A 55 13.55 -26.56 5.92
CA LEU A 55 14.07 -27.73 6.61
C LEU A 55 13.10 -28.90 6.57
N ARG A 56 11.80 -28.62 6.68
CA ARG A 56 10.79 -29.66 6.84
C ARG A 56 9.42 -29.18 6.37
N ILE A 57 8.72 -30.08 5.71
CA ILE A 57 7.34 -29.87 5.26
C ILE A 57 6.45 -30.95 5.89
N GLU A 58 5.56 -30.55 6.79
CA GLU A 58 4.57 -31.44 7.41
C GLU A 58 3.16 -30.95 7.07
N LYS A 59 2.51 -31.63 6.13
CA LYS A 59 1.17 -31.23 5.63
C LYS A 59 1.13 -29.77 5.15
N GLN A 60 0.71 -28.84 6.01
CA GLN A 60 0.65 -27.40 5.75
C GLN A 60 1.59 -26.59 6.66
N ASN A 61 2.43 -27.27 7.43
CA ASN A 61 3.40 -26.61 8.30
C ASN A 61 4.77 -26.71 7.66
N ILE A 62 5.39 -25.56 7.38
CA ILE A 62 6.72 -25.46 6.80
C ILE A 62 7.62 -24.80 7.82
N VAL A 63 8.67 -25.51 8.20
CA VAL A 63 9.72 -24.98 9.07
C VAL A 63 10.90 -24.58 8.21
N VAL A 64 11.38 -23.36 8.38
CA VAL A 64 12.57 -22.83 7.71
C VAL A 64 13.65 -22.48 8.71
N LEU A 65 14.92 -22.58 8.28
CA LEU A 65 16.09 -22.11 9.01
C LEU A 65 16.53 -20.76 8.45
N ILE A 66 16.70 -19.77 9.30
CA ILE A 66 17.23 -18.47 8.92
C ILE A 66 18.76 -18.56 8.79
N GLU A 67 19.28 -18.45 7.56
CA GLU A 67 20.70 -18.64 7.27
C GLU A 67 21.51 -17.35 7.27
N SER A 68 20.93 -16.24 6.74
CA SER A 68 21.62 -14.97 6.66
C SER A 68 20.64 -13.79 6.68
N ARG A 69 21.17 -12.59 6.95
CA ARG A 69 20.43 -11.33 6.94
C ARG A 69 21.21 -10.30 6.11
N VAL A 70 20.51 -9.61 5.24
CA VAL A 70 21.09 -8.54 4.41
C VAL A 70 20.23 -7.28 4.57
N ALA A 71 20.87 -6.16 4.86
CA ALA A 71 20.19 -4.85 4.82
C ALA A 71 19.82 -4.54 3.36
N LEU A 72 18.54 -4.41 3.10
CA LEU A 72 18.01 -4.14 1.76
C LEU A 72 16.80 -3.24 1.90
N SER A 73 16.91 -2.01 1.39
CA SER A 73 15.79 -1.09 1.31
C SER A 73 15.46 -0.81 -0.15
N CYS A 74 14.20 -1.03 -0.51
CA CYS A 74 13.59 -0.63 -1.77
C CYS A 74 12.49 0.40 -1.50
N GLU A 75 12.62 1.15 -0.42
CA GLU A 75 11.63 2.15 -0.03
C GLU A 75 11.93 3.47 -0.72
N SER A 76 10.88 4.11 -1.26
CA SER A 76 10.99 5.44 -1.82
C SER A 76 11.42 6.46 -0.77
N THR A 77 12.22 7.44 -1.18
CA THR A 77 12.57 8.60 -0.36
C THR A 77 11.39 9.55 -0.15
N LEU A 78 10.37 9.46 -1.02
CA LEU A 78 9.15 10.26 -0.94
C LEU A 78 8.09 9.54 -0.11
N SER A 79 7.80 10.04 1.09
CA SER A 79 6.78 9.47 1.96
C SER A 79 5.38 9.94 1.55
N ILE A 80 4.60 9.05 0.92
CA ILE A 80 3.24 9.37 0.43
C ILE A 80 2.20 8.60 1.25
N LEU A 81 1.24 9.32 1.84
CA LEU A 81 -0.02 8.77 2.33
C LEU A 81 -1.06 8.88 1.22
N LEU A 82 -1.55 7.76 0.70
CA LEU A 82 -2.67 7.71 -0.24
C LEU A 82 -3.99 7.69 0.52
N VAL A 83 -4.75 8.77 0.43
CA VAL A 83 -6.13 8.89 0.94
C VAL A 83 -7.07 8.53 -0.19
N GLN A 84 -7.53 7.27 -0.20
CA GLN A 84 -8.29 6.70 -1.30
C GLN A 84 -9.77 6.57 -0.96
N GLY A 85 -10.63 7.25 -1.71
CA GLY A 85 -12.06 6.99 -1.67
C GLY A 85 -12.35 5.53 -2.04
N ILE A 86 -13.12 4.83 -1.18
CA ILE A 86 -13.41 3.40 -1.37
C ILE A 86 -14.14 3.21 -2.70
N SER A 87 -13.50 2.51 -3.61
CA SER A 87 -14.04 2.10 -4.89
C SER A 87 -14.59 0.68 -4.88
N SER A 88 -15.41 0.36 -5.87
CA SER A 88 -16.11 -0.93 -5.95
C SER A 88 -15.23 -2.05 -6.49
N GLY A 89 -15.49 -3.28 -6.01
CA GLY A 89 -14.94 -4.52 -6.56
C GLY A 89 -13.41 -4.58 -6.56
N GLU A 90 -12.86 -5.06 -7.66
CA GLU A 90 -11.42 -5.29 -7.86
C GLU A 90 -10.61 -3.99 -8.06
N ARG A 91 -11.28 -2.86 -8.30
CA ARG A 91 -10.58 -1.57 -8.50
C ARG A 91 -9.81 -1.13 -7.27
N MET A 92 -10.42 -1.30 -6.07
CA MET A 92 -9.72 -0.98 -4.83
C MET A 92 -8.50 -1.89 -4.64
N ASP A 93 -8.67 -3.20 -4.85
CA ASP A 93 -7.58 -4.18 -4.73
C ASP A 93 -6.43 -3.85 -5.70
N TYR A 94 -6.76 -3.51 -6.96
CA TYR A 94 -5.80 -3.09 -7.97
C TYR A 94 -5.07 -1.80 -7.57
N THR A 95 -5.81 -0.79 -7.06
CA THR A 95 -5.21 0.46 -6.58
C THR A 95 -4.21 0.20 -5.47
N LEU A 96 -4.58 -0.60 -4.47
CA LEU A 96 -3.72 -0.93 -3.34
C LEU A 96 -2.46 -1.67 -3.80
N GLN A 97 -2.62 -2.71 -4.61
CA GLN A 97 -1.51 -3.48 -5.15
C GLN A 97 -0.49 -2.58 -5.87
N LYS A 98 -0.98 -1.77 -6.81
CA LYS A 98 -0.10 -0.92 -7.62
C LYS A 98 0.45 0.29 -6.86
N ALA A 99 -0.29 0.83 -5.90
CA ALA A 99 0.23 1.88 -5.01
C ALA A 99 1.43 1.38 -4.19
N VAL A 100 1.42 0.12 -3.74
CA VAL A 100 2.58 -0.50 -3.07
C VAL A 100 3.78 -0.57 -4.01
N GLU A 101 3.58 -1.05 -5.24
CA GLU A 101 4.63 -1.13 -6.27
C GLU A 101 5.22 0.27 -6.59
N LEU A 102 4.39 1.32 -6.51
CA LEU A 102 4.76 2.72 -6.74
C LEU A 102 5.27 3.44 -5.46
N GLY A 103 5.59 2.71 -4.40
CA GLY A 103 6.30 3.25 -3.25
C GLY A 103 5.44 3.97 -2.21
N VAL A 104 4.10 3.79 -2.19
CA VAL A 104 3.26 4.40 -1.15
C VAL A 104 3.72 4.02 0.25
N ALA A 105 3.72 4.96 1.20
CA ALA A 105 4.15 4.71 2.59
C ALA A 105 3.01 4.17 3.47
N ALA A 106 1.79 4.63 3.25
CA ALA A 106 0.59 4.15 3.93
C ALA A 106 -0.66 4.47 3.08
N ILE A 107 -1.77 3.79 3.39
CA ILE A 107 -3.03 3.97 2.68
C ILE A 107 -4.13 4.23 3.70
N GLN A 108 -4.91 5.30 3.47
CA GLN A 108 -6.10 5.65 4.23
C GLN A 108 -7.35 5.45 3.37
N PRO A 109 -8.10 4.36 3.55
CA PRO A 109 -9.38 4.20 2.88
C PRO A 109 -10.42 5.16 3.47
N ILE A 110 -11.11 5.90 2.60
CA ILE A 110 -12.15 6.86 2.99
C ILE A 110 -13.52 6.42 2.47
N GLN A 111 -14.48 6.31 3.36
CA GLN A 111 -15.88 6.19 2.98
C GLN A 111 -16.45 7.57 2.66
N ALA A 112 -16.28 7.98 1.41
CA ALA A 112 -16.79 9.25 0.91
C ALA A 112 -18.33 9.22 0.71
N GLU A 113 -18.93 10.38 0.59
CA GLU A 113 -20.38 10.54 0.39
C GLU A 113 -20.85 9.80 -0.86
N ARG A 114 -20.10 9.92 -1.98
CA ARG A 114 -20.38 9.28 -3.28
C ARG A 114 -19.77 7.89 -3.43
N SER A 115 -19.22 7.29 -2.36
CA SER A 115 -18.78 5.88 -2.39
C SER A 115 -19.95 4.94 -2.59
N VAL A 116 -19.89 4.10 -3.63
CA VAL A 116 -20.92 3.09 -3.93
C VAL A 116 -20.93 2.01 -2.84
N VAL A 117 -19.78 1.64 -2.32
CA VAL A 117 -19.64 0.62 -1.29
C VAL A 117 -19.69 1.27 0.09
N LYS A 118 -20.64 0.85 0.91
CA LYS A 118 -20.74 1.23 2.32
C LYS A 118 -20.28 0.05 3.18
N LEU A 119 -19.27 0.28 4.02
CA LEU A 119 -18.67 -0.74 4.88
C LEU A 119 -19.01 -0.47 6.34
N ALA A 120 -19.57 -1.47 7.03
CA ALA A 120 -19.90 -1.40 8.45
C ALA A 120 -19.68 -2.76 9.12
N GLY A 121 -19.48 -2.76 10.44
CA GLY A 121 -19.36 -3.96 11.28
C GLY A 121 -18.36 -4.99 10.72
N GLU A 122 -18.67 -6.24 10.85
CA GLU A 122 -17.83 -7.38 10.45
C GLU A 122 -17.40 -7.34 8.98
N ARG A 123 -18.26 -6.81 8.08
CA ARG A 123 -17.93 -6.67 6.66
C ARG A 123 -16.76 -5.68 6.46
N ARG A 124 -16.69 -4.61 7.26
CA ARG A 124 -15.60 -3.65 7.24
C ARG A 124 -14.30 -4.32 7.68
N GLU A 125 -14.33 -5.08 8.77
CA GLU A 125 -13.15 -5.77 9.31
C GLU A 125 -12.60 -6.80 8.32
N LYS A 126 -13.46 -7.64 7.73
CA LYS A 126 -13.07 -8.61 6.69
C LYS A 126 -12.45 -7.93 5.47
N ARG A 127 -13.01 -6.78 5.04
CA ARG A 127 -12.47 -6.04 3.90
C ARG A 127 -11.12 -5.41 4.22
N MET A 128 -10.95 -4.86 5.43
CA MET A 128 -9.66 -4.32 5.90
C MET A 128 -8.57 -5.38 5.91
N GLN A 129 -8.87 -6.56 6.47
CA GLN A 129 -7.93 -7.68 6.46
C GLN A 129 -7.57 -8.12 5.04
N HIS A 130 -8.56 -8.20 4.15
CA HIS A 130 -8.33 -8.52 2.74
C HIS A 130 -7.39 -7.50 2.07
N TRP A 131 -7.61 -6.21 2.27
CA TRP A 131 -6.77 -5.16 1.71
C TRP A 131 -5.34 -5.21 2.26
N GLN A 132 -5.17 -5.45 3.56
CA GLN A 132 -3.84 -5.63 4.13
C GLN A 132 -3.12 -6.84 3.53
N ASN A 133 -3.84 -7.93 3.26
CA ASN A 133 -3.26 -9.10 2.59
C ASN A 133 -2.85 -8.78 1.13
N VAL A 134 -3.65 -7.99 0.40
CA VAL A 134 -3.27 -7.51 -0.95
C VAL A 134 -1.98 -6.69 -0.91
N VAL A 135 -1.85 -5.78 0.06
CA VAL A 135 -0.64 -4.96 0.27
C VAL A 135 0.57 -5.83 0.61
N THR A 136 0.40 -6.82 1.48
CA THR A 136 1.47 -7.77 1.84
C THR A 136 1.94 -8.57 0.63
N ALA A 137 1.02 -9.14 -0.15
CA ALA A 137 1.34 -9.90 -1.36
C ALA A 137 2.05 -9.02 -2.42
N ALA A 138 1.67 -7.74 -2.52
CA ALA A 138 2.36 -6.79 -3.39
C ALA A 138 3.82 -6.57 -2.94
N CYS A 139 4.09 -6.46 -1.63
CA CYS A 139 5.46 -6.36 -1.09
C CYS A 139 6.28 -7.62 -1.37
N GLU A 140 5.69 -8.81 -1.24
CA GLU A 140 6.34 -10.08 -1.59
C GLU A 140 6.76 -10.09 -3.06
N GLN A 141 5.92 -9.58 -3.95
CA GLN A 141 6.17 -9.54 -5.39
C GLN A 141 7.17 -8.44 -5.78
N CYS A 142 7.00 -7.19 -5.31
CA CYS A 142 7.82 -6.05 -5.76
C CYS A 142 9.18 -5.95 -5.09
N GLY A 143 9.38 -6.63 -3.96
CA GLY A 143 10.68 -6.67 -3.25
C GLY A 143 10.78 -5.74 -2.05
N ARG A 144 9.74 -4.97 -1.73
CA ARG A 144 9.72 -4.12 -0.53
C ARG A 144 9.80 -4.97 0.74
N ASN A 145 10.58 -4.49 1.71
CA ASN A 145 10.72 -5.13 3.01
C ASN A 145 9.83 -4.48 4.08
N LYS A 146 9.27 -3.33 3.79
CA LYS A 146 8.33 -2.60 4.63
C LYS A 146 6.92 -2.76 4.08
N VAL A 147 6.00 -3.26 4.89
CA VAL A 147 4.60 -3.41 4.48
C VAL A 147 3.85 -2.13 4.82
N PRO A 148 3.32 -1.38 3.83
CA PRO A 148 2.48 -0.23 4.08
C PRO A 148 1.25 -0.60 4.92
N GLU A 149 0.92 0.23 5.88
CA GLU A 149 -0.28 0.07 6.68
C GLU A 149 -1.52 0.48 5.87
N VAL A 150 -2.53 -0.38 5.84
CA VAL A 150 -3.88 0.01 5.46
C VAL A 150 -4.61 0.46 6.72
N LYS A 151 -4.73 1.78 6.87
CA LYS A 151 -5.36 2.41 8.04
C LYS A 151 -6.85 2.08 8.15
N PRO A 152 -7.44 2.16 9.35
CA PRO A 152 -8.86 1.93 9.52
C PRO A 152 -9.73 2.79 8.60
N VAL A 153 -10.79 2.20 8.04
CA VAL A 153 -11.77 2.95 7.24
C VAL A 153 -12.41 4.05 8.10
N SER A 154 -12.38 5.27 7.61
CA SER A 154 -12.99 6.44 8.26
C SER A 154 -13.90 7.21 7.29
N GLY A 155 -14.83 7.97 7.82
CA GLY A 155 -15.49 9.04 7.09
C GLY A 155 -14.51 10.17 6.78
N LEU A 156 -14.71 10.89 5.67
CA LEU A 156 -13.77 11.96 5.31
C LEU A 156 -13.70 13.07 6.37
N MET A 157 -14.83 13.49 6.89
CA MET A 157 -14.89 14.60 7.86
C MET A 157 -14.25 14.21 9.20
N ASP A 158 -14.50 12.98 9.66
CA ASP A 158 -13.90 12.44 10.89
C ASP A 158 -12.39 12.37 10.74
N TRP A 159 -11.93 11.78 9.64
CA TRP A 159 -10.50 11.67 9.34
C TRP A 159 -9.81 13.04 9.25
N LEU A 160 -10.41 14.04 8.58
CA LEU A 160 -9.86 15.40 8.49
C LEU A 160 -9.71 16.05 9.87
N GLY A 161 -10.67 15.85 10.77
CA GLY A 161 -10.63 16.38 12.13
C GLY A 161 -9.47 15.86 13.00
N GLU A 162 -8.91 14.71 12.63
CA GLU A 162 -7.78 14.06 13.33
C GLU A 162 -6.42 14.44 12.73
N GLN A 163 -6.38 15.14 11.59
CA GLN A 163 -5.13 15.44 10.90
C GLN A 163 -4.45 16.70 11.45
N GLY A 164 -3.15 16.60 11.71
CA GLY A 164 -2.28 17.79 11.90
C GLY A 164 -2.15 18.62 10.61
N SER A 165 -1.41 19.71 10.64
CA SER A 165 -1.21 20.62 9.50
C SER A 165 0.06 20.36 8.69
N GLU A 166 0.81 19.33 9.00
CA GLU A 166 2.15 19.10 8.42
C GLU A 166 2.11 18.44 7.03
N GLY A 167 3.13 18.73 6.23
CA GLY A 167 3.35 18.13 4.91
C GLY A 167 2.53 18.77 3.78
N GLN A 168 2.85 18.35 2.56
CA GLN A 168 2.13 18.80 1.37
C GLN A 168 0.86 17.98 1.16
N ARG A 169 -0.29 18.64 0.93
CA ARG A 169 -1.59 18.02 0.76
C ARG A 169 -2.12 18.28 -0.64
N ILE A 170 -2.40 17.22 -1.36
CA ILE A 170 -2.77 17.23 -2.77
C ILE A 170 -4.13 16.56 -2.93
N LEU A 171 -5.06 17.25 -3.58
CA LEU A 171 -6.37 16.75 -3.97
C LEU A 171 -6.42 16.62 -5.49
N LEU A 172 -6.68 15.41 -6.00
CA LEU A 172 -6.89 15.23 -7.42
C LEU A 172 -8.33 15.62 -7.82
N VAL A 173 -8.42 16.62 -8.70
CA VAL A 173 -9.67 17.11 -9.26
C VAL A 173 -9.49 17.27 -10.77
N PRO A 174 -10.37 16.67 -11.61
CA PRO A 174 -10.17 16.67 -13.07
C PRO A 174 -10.14 18.06 -13.72
N ASP A 175 -10.88 19.02 -13.17
CA ASP A 175 -11.06 20.39 -13.65
C ASP A 175 -10.27 21.43 -12.83
N ALA A 176 -9.36 21.01 -11.96
CA ALA A 176 -8.46 21.92 -11.25
C ALA A 176 -7.64 22.79 -12.24
N GLU A 177 -7.40 24.04 -11.89
CA GLU A 177 -6.58 24.95 -12.70
C GLU A 177 -5.11 24.51 -12.73
N MET A 178 -4.55 24.21 -11.55
CA MET A 178 -3.16 23.83 -11.35
C MET A 178 -2.90 22.39 -11.82
N ARG A 179 -1.74 22.16 -12.42
CA ARG A 179 -1.26 20.82 -12.77
C ARG A 179 -0.30 20.29 -11.70
N LEU A 180 -0.27 18.97 -11.50
CA LEU A 180 0.63 18.34 -10.54
C LEU A 180 2.10 18.80 -10.71
N ARG A 181 2.58 18.90 -11.95
CA ARG A 181 3.96 19.32 -12.27
C ARG A 181 4.29 20.77 -11.94
N GLU A 182 3.29 21.59 -11.63
CA GLU A 182 3.44 23.01 -11.26
C GLU A 182 3.63 23.20 -9.75
N LEU A 183 3.43 22.13 -8.97
CA LEU A 183 3.73 22.14 -7.55
C LEU A 183 5.24 22.14 -7.31
N ALA A 184 5.66 22.84 -6.25
CA ALA A 184 7.03 22.75 -5.77
C ALA A 184 7.32 21.34 -5.20
N GLN A 185 8.59 20.95 -5.23
CA GLN A 185 9.01 19.72 -4.57
C GLN A 185 8.62 19.75 -3.10
N PRO A 186 7.98 18.68 -2.57
CA PRO A 186 7.54 18.63 -1.19
C PRO A 186 8.72 18.62 -0.22
N VAL A 187 8.54 19.30 0.91
CA VAL A 187 9.43 19.16 2.06
C VAL A 187 8.71 18.25 3.07
N GLY A 188 9.19 17.02 3.23
CA GLY A 188 8.58 16.04 4.13
C GLY A 188 7.52 15.16 3.45
N ALA A 189 6.51 14.76 4.25
CA ALA A 189 5.48 13.84 3.79
C ALA A 189 4.47 14.49 2.84
N VAL A 190 3.90 13.67 1.96
CA VAL A 190 2.83 14.07 1.04
C VAL A 190 1.56 13.30 1.36
N THR A 191 0.43 14.00 1.42
CA THR A 191 -0.89 13.38 1.50
C THR A 191 -1.61 13.58 0.16
N LEU A 192 -1.90 12.49 -0.54
CA LEU A 192 -2.58 12.49 -1.83
C LEU A 192 -4.02 12.00 -1.65
N ALA A 193 -5.01 12.87 -1.85
CA ALA A 193 -6.43 12.52 -1.79
C ALA A 193 -7.01 12.26 -3.19
N VAL A 194 -7.65 11.11 -3.34
CA VAL A 194 -8.29 10.65 -4.58
C VAL A 194 -9.70 10.16 -4.26
N GLY A 195 -10.72 10.73 -4.90
CA GLY A 195 -12.11 10.36 -4.69
C GLY A 195 -12.46 8.96 -5.23
N PRO A 196 -13.61 8.40 -4.82
CA PRO A 196 -14.16 7.18 -5.42
C PRO A 196 -14.61 7.44 -6.87
N GLU A 197 -15.30 6.48 -7.50
CA GLU A 197 -15.77 6.62 -8.90
C GLU A 197 -16.64 7.86 -9.14
N GLY A 198 -17.45 8.26 -8.15
CA GLY A 198 -18.26 9.48 -8.19
C GLY A 198 -17.53 10.76 -7.79
N GLY A 199 -16.22 10.67 -7.51
CA GLY A 199 -15.44 11.78 -6.95
C GLY A 199 -15.84 12.13 -5.51
N PHE A 200 -15.21 13.14 -4.94
CA PHE A 200 -15.66 13.78 -3.71
C PHE A 200 -16.81 14.72 -4.02
N SER A 201 -17.77 14.87 -3.10
CA SER A 201 -18.84 15.87 -3.22
C SER A 201 -18.27 17.28 -3.06
N ASP A 202 -19.01 18.29 -3.49
CA ASP A 202 -18.58 19.70 -3.40
C ASP A 202 -18.31 20.10 -1.95
N LYS A 203 -19.12 19.57 -1.02
CA LYS A 203 -18.92 19.75 0.42
C LYS A 203 -17.61 19.13 0.90
N GLU A 204 -17.31 17.91 0.44
CA GLU A 204 -16.07 17.20 0.76
C GLU A 204 -14.85 17.90 0.16
N GLN A 205 -14.95 18.38 -1.07
CA GLN A 205 -13.88 19.15 -1.71
C GLN A 205 -13.62 20.46 -0.97
N THR A 206 -14.67 21.20 -0.61
CA THR A 206 -14.55 22.43 0.18
C THR A 206 -13.88 22.17 1.53
N ALA A 207 -14.23 21.07 2.19
CA ALA A 207 -13.59 20.68 3.44
C ALA A 207 -12.11 20.38 3.24
N LEU A 208 -11.76 19.57 2.22
CA LEU A 208 -10.36 19.27 1.90
C LEU A 208 -9.54 20.55 1.67
N LEU A 209 -10.07 21.50 0.89
CA LEU A 209 -9.42 22.79 0.67
C LEU A 209 -9.24 23.60 1.97
N HIS A 210 -10.25 23.61 2.83
CA HIS A 210 -10.17 24.25 4.15
C HIS A 210 -9.08 23.65 5.03
N TYR A 211 -8.84 22.33 4.91
CA TYR A 211 -7.76 21.61 5.59
C TYR A 211 -6.42 21.68 4.85
N GLY A 212 -6.25 22.61 3.91
CA GLY A 212 -4.97 22.92 3.27
C GLY A 212 -4.59 22.01 2.11
N PHE A 213 -5.54 21.28 1.53
CA PHE A 213 -5.29 20.56 0.29
C PHE A 213 -5.24 21.51 -0.90
N THR A 214 -4.29 21.30 -1.79
CA THR A 214 -4.20 22.00 -3.08
C THR A 214 -4.82 21.12 -4.16
N SER A 215 -5.83 21.64 -4.86
CA SER A 215 -6.43 20.92 -5.99
C SER A 215 -5.51 20.94 -7.19
N VAL A 216 -5.27 19.77 -7.76
CA VAL A 216 -4.45 19.63 -8.98
C VAL A 216 -5.07 18.63 -9.94
N ARG A 217 -4.79 18.82 -11.23
CA ARG A 217 -5.09 17.86 -12.30
C ARG A 217 -3.84 17.21 -12.86
N LEU A 218 -3.98 16.01 -13.42
CA LEU A 218 -2.90 15.32 -14.13
C LEU A 218 -2.83 15.68 -15.61
N GLY A 219 -3.96 15.97 -16.22
CA GLY A 219 -4.06 16.30 -17.65
C GLY A 219 -5.50 16.61 -18.04
N PRO A 220 -5.79 16.71 -19.36
CA PRO A 220 -7.10 17.17 -19.84
C PRO A 220 -8.17 16.05 -19.86
N ARG A 221 -7.81 14.82 -19.54
CA ARG A 221 -8.74 13.67 -19.57
C ARG A 221 -9.20 13.33 -18.16
N VAL A 222 -10.49 12.99 -18.02
CA VAL A 222 -11.00 12.38 -16.80
C VAL A 222 -10.46 10.95 -16.71
N LEU A 223 -9.77 10.66 -15.62
CA LEU A 223 -9.23 9.33 -15.33
C LEU A 223 -10.18 8.58 -14.39
N ARG A 224 -10.21 7.25 -14.51
CA ARG A 224 -10.86 6.43 -13.49
C ARG A 224 -10.09 6.55 -12.17
N THR A 225 -10.77 6.32 -11.04
CA THR A 225 -10.20 6.53 -9.69
C THR A 225 -8.89 5.75 -9.49
N GLU A 226 -8.85 4.48 -9.89
CA GLU A 226 -7.65 3.66 -9.86
C GLU A 226 -6.53 4.23 -10.75
N THR A 227 -6.87 4.68 -11.95
CA THR A 227 -5.89 5.27 -12.88
C THR A 227 -5.36 6.61 -12.35
N ALA A 228 -6.22 7.43 -11.77
CA ALA A 228 -5.85 8.74 -11.22
C ALA A 228 -4.84 8.60 -10.08
N ALA A 229 -5.13 7.71 -9.12
CA ALA A 229 -4.23 7.43 -8.00
C ALA A 229 -2.85 6.97 -8.50
N LEU A 230 -2.80 5.98 -9.38
CA LEU A 230 -1.56 5.38 -9.85
C LEU A 230 -0.75 6.33 -10.74
N ALA A 231 -1.42 7.07 -11.63
CA ALA A 231 -0.76 8.08 -12.46
C ALA A 231 -0.17 9.22 -11.62
N ALA A 232 -0.86 9.65 -10.55
CA ALA A 232 -0.33 10.66 -9.64
C ALA A 232 0.89 10.13 -8.87
N LEU A 233 0.80 8.92 -8.30
CA LEU A 233 1.92 8.29 -7.60
C LEU A 233 3.15 8.17 -8.51
N ALA A 234 2.99 7.61 -9.71
CA ALA A 234 4.09 7.47 -10.67
C ALA A 234 4.68 8.82 -11.08
N SER A 235 3.82 9.84 -11.32
CA SER A 235 4.29 11.19 -11.65
C SER A 235 5.06 11.83 -10.49
N MET A 236 4.63 11.63 -9.26
CA MET A 236 5.30 12.16 -8.07
C MET A 236 6.65 11.47 -7.86
N GLN A 237 6.75 10.16 -8.09
CA GLN A 237 8.02 9.44 -8.03
C GLN A 237 9.00 9.93 -9.10
N ALA A 238 8.52 10.21 -10.32
CA ALA A 238 9.35 10.74 -11.40
C ALA A 238 9.78 12.20 -11.18
N LEU A 239 8.97 13.01 -10.51
CA LEU A 239 9.27 14.41 -10.25
C LEU A 239 10.12 14.63 -9.01
N TRP A 240 9.90 13.84 -7.96
CA TRP A 240 10.40 14.11 -6.60
C TRP A 240 10.92 12.88 -5.85
N GLY A 241 10.72 11.68 -6.40
CA GLY A 241 11.07 10.40 -5.76
C GLY A 241 12.28 9.72 -6.38
N ASP A 242 12.14 8.43 -6.66
CA ASP A 242 13.23 7.52 -7.03
C ASP A 242 13.11 6.92 -8.45
N TYR A 243 12.25 7.46 -9.30
CA TYR A 243 12.09 7.05 -10.72
C TYR A 243 12.94 7.88 -11.66
#